data_2c0f1c1129f9b2b42d6f8a8447c5ef3a
#
_entry.id   2c0f1c1129f9b2b42d6f8a8447c5ef3a
#
_cell.length_a   1.000
_cell.length_b   1.000
_cell.length_c   1.000
_cell.angle_alpha   90.00
_cell.angle_beta   90.00
_cell.angle_gamma   90.00
#
_symmetry.space_group_name_H-M   'P 1'
#
loop_
_entity.id
_entity.type
_entity.pdbx_description
1 polymer ?
#
loop_
_entity_poly.entity_id
_entity_poly.type
_entity_poly.pdbx_seq_one_letter_code
_entity_poly.pdbx_strand_id
1 'polypeptide(L)'
;MKRILYVISLLGFALTLQAQTKFGERPRLVVGIVVDQMRWDYLSRYYGQFTDGGFRRLIDRGYSCNNCLINYVPTVTAIGHTSAYTGTTPAFHGICGNNFCIDGHKVYCTADSTVQTVGAQGTRGQHSPHNLLSTTIGDQLRLHTDFRSKVIGVSYKDRASILPAGHSANAAYWLDTKSLCFVTSTYYMNELPEYARQINAAIAKNKEVQKAGSRIGYTPLCGTLTTDMAIAALRGEQLGKGEATDMLCVSYSQTDVIGHEWGTRGEHADEVYLQLDRDLGRLLKTLDEEVGDGNYLLFLTADHGAAHNWRFMRDNDMPAGPIYIDSLDIQLENQVKEKLRATKPVILTIADYRVFIDHKSVSEQGLDLQEVKNVMVDYLREADGIVTAVDFERVRTSALPQLLVDRILMGYHPRRSGDIIFIPEPQYFSWWENLVPTHTTHGEWNPYDAHIPLLFYGWQIEHGATSREVHINDIAPTICQLLHIQQPNACSGNAITEITK
;
A
#
# COMPACT_ATOMS: atom_id res chain seq x y z
N MET A 1 -3.50 37.53 -55.06
CA MET A 1 -4.49 36.63 -54.42
C MET A 1 -4.06 35.16 -54.40
N LYS A 2 -3.67 34.54 -55.54
CA LYS A 2 -3.26 33.09 -55.53
C LYS A 2 -2.05 32.77 -54.65
N ARG A 3 -1.05 33.65 -54.49
CA ARG A 3 0.13 33.42 -53.64
C ARG A 3 -0.19 33.53 -52.13
N ILE A 4 -1.16 34.33 -51.73
CA ILE A 4 -1.61 34.47 -50.34
C ILE A 4 -2.42 33.22 -49.91
N LEU A 5 -3.22 32.63 -50.83
CA LEU A 5 -3.93 31.39 -50.55
C LEU A 5 -2.98 30.19 -50.34
N TYR A 6 -1.85 30.11 -51.04
CA TYR A 6 -0.87 29.06 -50.87
C TYR A 6 -0.14 29.17 -49.51
N VAL A 7 0.17 30.37 -49.03
CA VAL A 7 0.80 30.61 -47.74
C VAL A 7 -0.15 30.29 -46.57
N ILE A 8 -1.44 30.65 -46.71
CA ILE A 8 -2.46 30.31 -45.69
C ILE A 8 -2.73 28.79 -45.68
N SER A 9 -2.70 28.11 -46.82
CA SER A 9 -2.83 26.65 -46.92
C SER A 9 -1.63 25.92 -46.31
N LEU A 10 -0.40 26.42 -46.52
CA LEU A 10 0.82 25.85 -45.89
C LEU A 10 0.91 26.10 -44.41
N LEU A 11 0.48 27.26 -43.89
CA LEU A 11 0.39 27.55 -42.45
C LEU A 11 -0.72 26.73 -41.78
N GLY A 12 -1.87 26.52 -42.46
CA GLY A 12 -2.92 25.63 -41.96
C GLY A 12 -2.49 24.18 -41.91
N PHE A 13 -1.66 23.70 -42.85
CA PHE A 13 -1.11 22.35 -42.84
C PHE A 13 -0.01 22.18 -41.76
N ALA A 14 0.78 23.21 -41.51
CA ALA A 14 1.79 23.20 -40.41
C ALA A 14 1.13 23.22 -39.04
N LEU A 15 0.00 23.92 -38.89
CA LEU A 15 -0.76 23.93 -37.62
C LEU A 15 -1.54 22.62 -37.37
N THR A 16 -1.97 21.95 -38.43
CA THR A 16 -2.62 20.63 -38.30
C THR A 16 -1.62 19.50 -38.02
N LEU A 17 -0.35 19.65 -38.39
CA LEU A 17 0.70 18.68 -38.00
C LEU A 17 1.10 18.78 -36.51
N GLN A 18 0.88 19.92 -35.85
CA GLN A 18 1.10 20.05 -34.41
C GLN A 18 -0.04 19.51 -33.55
N ALA A 19 -1.21 19.25 -34.15
CA ALA A 19 -2.35 18.66 -33.44
C ALA A 19 -2.51 17.14 -33.66
N GLN A 20 -1.55 16.48 -34.30
CA GLN A 20 -1.47 15.04 -34.20
C GLN A 20 -1.00 14.74 -32.75
N THR A 21 -1.97 14.36 -31.91
CA THR A 21 -1.69 13.68 -30.65
C THR A 21 -0.58 12.66 -30.93
N LYS A 22 0.52 12.72 -30.19
CA LYS A 22 1.65 11.78 -30.27
C LYS A 22 1.20 10.37 -29.82
N PHE A 23 0.24 9.81 -30.57
CA PHE A 23 -0.22 8.45 -30.38
C PHE A 23 0.98 7.53 -30.61
N GLY A 24 1.54 7.01 -29.51
CA GLY A 24 2.71 6.11 -29.58
C GLY A 24 3.92 6.53 -28.78
N GLU A 25 4.07 7.79 -28.36
CA GLU A 25 5.10 8.15 -27.40
C GLU A 25 4.70 7.66 -26.01
N ARG A 26 5.59 6.95 -25.35
CA ARG A 26 5.42 6.44 -23.98
C ARG A 26 6.63 6.77 -23.14
N PRO A 27 6.50 6.86 -21.81
CA PRO A 27 7.67 6.96 -20.95
C PRO A 27 8.50 5.68 -21.10
N ARG A 28 9.80 5.80 -20.92
CA ARG A 28 10.69 4.64 -20.90
C ARG A 28 10.52 3.78 -19.65
N LEU A 29 10.13 4.43 -18.55
CA LEU A 29 9.98 3.80 -17.25
C LEU A 29 8.77 4.40 -16.51
N VAL A 30 8.00 3.56 -15.84
CA VAL A 30 7.04 3.96 -14.79
C VAL A 30 7.67 3.67 -13.43
N VAL A 31 7.64 4.65 -12.53
CA VAL A 31 8.13 4.49 -11.16
C VAL A 31 6.96 4.72 -10.20
N GLY A 32 6.58 3.69 -9.46
CA GLY A 32 5.60 3.81 -8.39
C GLY A 32 6.30 3.82 -7.04
N ILE A 33 6.09 4.87 -6.26
CA ILE A 33 6.64 4.99 -4.90
C ILE A 33 5.50 4.99 -3.91
N VAL A 34 5.56 4.07 -2.93
CA VAL A 34 4.66 4.05 -1.79
C VAL A 34 5.46 4.32 -0.52
N VAL A 35 5.04 5.30 0.26
CA VAL A 35 5.60 5.60 1.58
C VAL A 35 4.63 5.08 2.64
N ASP A 36 4.98 3.96 3.22
CA ASP A 36 4.15 3.22 4.18
C ASP A 36 3.82 4.09 5.41
N GLN A 37 2.54 4.19 5.77
CA GLN A 37 2.01 4.98 6.89
C GLN A 37 2.22 6.51 6.75
N MET A 38 2.35 7.04 5.52
CA MET A 38 2.55 8.47 5.34
C MET A 38 1.23 9.23 5.37
N ARG A 39 1.03 10.03 6.41
CA ARG A 39 -0.09 10.97 6.52
C ARG A 39 0.06 12.08 5.47
N TRP A 40 -1.08 12.54 4.95
CA TRP A 40 -1.10 13.67 4.00
C TRP A 40 -0.46 14.94 4.56
N ASP A 41 -0.72 15.26 5.85
CA ASP A 41 -0.22 16.47 6.50
C ASP A 41 1.32 16.53 6.63
N TYR A 42 2.03 15.41 6.44
CA TYR A 42 3.49 15.40 6.47
C TYR A 42 4.13 16.17 5.30
N LEU A 43 3.47 16.22 4.13
CA LEU A 43 3.96 17.04 3.02
C LEU A 43 4.09 18.52 3.41
N SER A 44 3.07 19.08 4.06
CA SER A 44 3.09 20.46 4.53
C SER A 44 3.93 20.65 5.79
N ARG A 45 3.88 19.70 6.71
CA ARG A 45 4.59 19.74 7.99
C ARG A 45 6.11 19.82 7.82
N TYR A 46 6.66 19.05 6.90
CA TYR A 46 8.10 18.97 6.67
C TYR A 46 8.57 19.79 5.46
N TYR A 47 7.67 20.46 4.74
CA TYR A 47 8.01 21.19 3.51
C TYR A 47 9.22 22.11 3.64
N GLY A 48 9.30 22.90 4.71
CA GLY A 48 10.42 23.83 4.97
C GLY A 48 11.76 23.16 5.30
N GLN A 49 11.75 21.86 5.58
CA GLN A 49 12.92 21.06 5.94
C GLN A 49 13.37 20.11 4.82
N PHE A 50 12.49 19.85 3.86
CA PHE A 50 12.81 19.02 2.69
C PHE A 50 13.84 19.68 1.78
N THR A 51 14.70 18.87 1.16
CA THR A 51 15.67 19.29 0.17
C THR A 51 15.00 19.54 -1.19
N ASP A 52 15.63 20.36 -2.02
CA ASP A 52 15.12 20.68 -3.37
C ASP A 52 15.11 19.46 -4.31
N GLY A 53 15.86 18.40 -4.00
CA GLY A 53 15.97 17.19 -4.81
C GLY A 53 15.00 16.08 -4.46
N GLY A 54 14.40 16.12 -3.27
CA GLY A 54 13.50 15.09 -2.74
C GLY A 54 12.01 15.42 -2.89
N PHE A 55 11.27 15.42 -1.79
CA PHE A 55 9.83 15.70 -1.80
C PHE A 55 9.48 17.06 -2.40
N ARG A 56 10.27 18.11 -2.13
CA ARG A 56 10.03 19.44 -2.71
C ARG A 56 10.04 19.40 -4.23
N ARG A 57 10.96 18.65 -4.84
CA ARG A 57 10.99 18.50 -6.30
C ARG A 57 9.65 17.97 -6.84
N LEU A 58 9.08 16.97 -6.19
CA LEU A 58 7.79 16.38 -6.60
C LEU A 58 6.63 17.35 -6.36
N ILE A 59 6.63 18.08 -5.25
CA ILE A 59 5.59 19.05 -4.90
C ILE A 59 5.64 20.27 -5.83
N ASP A 60 6.83 20.84 -6.02
CA ASP A 60 7.00 22.13 -6.70
C ASP A 60 7.01 22.01 -8.23
N ARG A 61 7.25 20.82 -8.78
CA ARG A 61 7.37 20.60 -10.22
C ARG A 61 6.39 19.54 -10.75
N GLY A 62 5.77 18.74 -9.89
CA GLY A 62 4.79 17.73 -10.23
C GLY A 62 3.35 18.20 -10.14
N TYR A 63 2.41 17.27 -10.17
CA TYR A 63 0.99 17.48 -9.98
C TYR A 63 0.52 16.89 -8.65
N SER A 64 -0.11 17.70 -7.81
CA SER A 64 -0.55 17.32 -6.46
C SER A 64 -2.07 17.06 -6.42
N CYS A 65 -2.47 15.87 -5.98
CA CYS A 65 -3.86 15.57 -5.64
C CYS A 65 -4.06 15.77 -4.15
N ASN A 66 -4.52 16.97 -3.74
CA ASN A 66 -4.56 17.38 -2.34
C ASN A 66 -5.68 16.70 -1.53
N ASN A 67 -6.57 15.98 -2.16
CA ASN A 67 -7.68 15.27 -1.52
C ASN A 67 -7.77 13.83 -2.03
N CYS A 68 -6.68 13.08 -1.83
CA CYS A 68 -6.64 11.66 -2.15
C CYS A 68 -7.05 10.83 -0.91
N LEU A 69 -8.12 10.05 -1.05
CA LEU A 69 -8.69 9.27 0.04
C LEU A 69 -8.64 7.78 -0.24
N ILE A 70 -8.55 7.00 0.84
CA ILE A 70 -8.85 5.57 0.81
C ILE A 70 -10.35 5.41 0.98
N ASN A 71 -10.97 4.72 0.04
CA ASN A 71 -12.44 4.57 -0.04
C ASN A 71 -12.95 3.21 0.45
N TYR A 72 -12.18 2.51 1.26
CA TYR A 72 -12.53 1.23 1.89
C TYR A 72 -12.01 1.16 3.33
N VAL A 73 -12.39 0.12 4.05
CA VAL A 73 -11.84 -0.32 5.33
C VAL A 73 -11.61 -1.84 5.31
N PRO A 74 -10.56 -2.31 6.02
CA PRO A 74 -9.57 -1.59 6.83
C PRO A 74 -8.46 -0.95 5.99
N THR A 75 -7.80 0.07 6.55
CA THR A 75 -6.68 0.78 5.93
C THR A 75 -5.35 0.20 6.42
N VAL A 76 -4.90 -0.88 5.76
CA VAL A 76 -3.68 -1.62 6.16
C VAL A 76 -2.75 -1.87 4.97
N THR A 77 -1.47 -2.13 5.27
CA THR A 77 -0.37 -2.17 4.29
C THR A 77 -0.68 -2.99 3.04
N ALA A 78 -1.05 -4.27 3.20
CA ALA A 78 -1.27 -5.15 2.05
C ALA A 78 -2.40 -4.63 1.15
N ILE A 79 -3.45 -4.07 1.73
CA ILE A 79 -4.60 -3.57 0.99
C ILE A 79 -4.22 -2.31 0.21
N GLY A 80 -3.59 -1.33 0.88
CA GLY A 80 -3.23 -0.06 0.25
C GLY A 80 -2.29 -0.25 -0.93
N HIS A 81 -1.21 -1.02 -0.74
CA HIS A 81 -0.31 -1.37 -1.83
C HIS A 81 -1.02 -2.05 -2.99
N THR A 82 -1.90 -3.01 -2.70
CA THR A 82 -2.66 -3.71 -3.74
C THR A 82 -3.60 -2.76 -4.48
N SER A 83 -4.37 -1.95 -3.76
CA SER A 83 -5.38 -1.07 -4.36
C SER A 83 -4.77 -0.02 -5.29
N ALA A 84 -3.61 0.55 -4.92
CA ALA A 84 -2.91 1.53 -5.76
C ALA A 84 -2.49 0.96 -7.12
N TYR A 85 -2.08 -0.31 -7.16
CA TYR A 85 -1.56 -0.92 -8.38
C TYR A 85 -2.57 -1.77 -9.16
N THR A 86 -3.68 -2.15 -8.55
CA THR A 86 -4.77 -2.89 -9.23
C THR A 86 -5.91 -1.99 -9.68
N GLY A 87 -6.01 -0.76 -9.14
CA GLY A 87 -7.11 0.15 -9.41
C GLY A 87 -8.45 -0.33 -8.85
N THR A 88 -8.44 -1.22 -7.86
CA THR A 88 -9.65 -1.75 -7.25
C THR A 88 -9.51 -1.91 -5.73
N THR A 89 -10.49 -2.51 -5.09
CA THR A 89 -10.62 -2.60 -3.64
C THR A 89 -10.62 -4.05 -3.16
N PRO A 90 -10.49 -4.33 -1.86
CA PRO A 90 -10.49 -5.70 -1.31
C PRO A 90 -11.64 -6.58 -1.79
N ALA A 91 -12.80 -6.00 -2.04
CA ALA A 91 -13.95 -6.73 -2.55
C ALA A 91 -13.67 -7.52 -3.85
N PHE A 92 -12.71 -7.04 -4.66
CA PHE A 92 -12.37 -7.64 -5.95
C PHE A 92 -10.94 -8.18 -6.01
N HIS A 93 -9.94 -7.44 -5.51
CA HIS A 93 -8.56 -7.96 -5.55
C HIS A 93 -8.28 -9.03 -4.49
N GLY A 94 -9.19 -9.23 -3.52
CA GLY A 94 -9.16 -10.33 -2.57
C GLY A 94 -8.09 -10.28 -1.48
N ILE A 95 -7.25 -9.25 -1.44
CA ILE A 95 -6.31 -9.00 -0.33
C ILE A 95 -7.08 -8.19 0.71
N CYS A 96 -7.54 -8.85 1.76
CA CYS A 96 -8.45 -8.28 2.74
C CYS A 96 -7.76 -7.83 4.04
N GLY A 97 -6.45 -7.95 4.14
CA GLY A 97 -5.64 -7.59 5.30
C GLY A 97 -4.21 -8.05 5.10
N ASN A 98 -3.34 -7.76 6.07
CA ASN A 98 -2.03 -8.42 6.13
C ASN A 98 -2.20 -9.91 6.44
N ASN A 99 -3.17 -10.22 7.31
CA ASN A 99 -3.64 -11.57 7.61
C ASN A 99 -5.17 -11.59 7.46
N PHE A 100 -5.70 -12.68 6.93
CA PHE A 100 -7.13 -12.93 6.79
C PHE A 100 -7.40 -14.44 6.83
N CYS A 101 -8.66 -14.86 6.68
CA CYS A 101 -8.98 -16.29 6.64
C CYS A 101 -9.49 -16.66 5.25
N ILE A 102 -9.12 -17.86 4.77
CA ILE A 102 -9.70 -18.50 3.59
C ILE A 102 -10.19 -19.87 4.05
N ASP A 103 -11.49 -20.14 3.87
CA ASP A 103 -12.11 -21.43 4.20
C ASP A 103 -11.79 -21.88 5.66
N GLY A 104 -11.84 -20.94 6.61
CA GLY A 104 -11.58 -21.19 8.03
C GLY A 104 -10.10 -21.28 8.43
N HIS A 105 -9.17 -21.03 7.52
CA HIS A 105 -7.74 -21.06 7.79
C HIS A 105 -7.13 -19.67 7.75
N LYS A 106 -6.31 -19.33 8.76
CA LYS A 106 -5.54 -18.07 8.77
C LYS A 106 -4.49 -18.09 7.66
N VAL A 107 -4.46 -17.03 6.86
CA VAL A 107 -3.55 -16.86 5.71
C VAL A 107 -2.86 -15.51 5.81
N TYR A 108 -1.55 -15.50 5.65
CA TYR A 108 -0.81 -14.27 5.40
C TYR A 108 -0.89 -13.91 3.92
N CYS A 109 -1.08 -12.63 3.59
CA CYS A 109 -1.48 -12.17 2.25
C CYS A 109 -0.59 -12.62 1.08
N THR A 110 0.71 -12.82 1.31
CA THR A 110 1.68 -13.29 0.31
C THR A 110 2.22 -14.69 0.58
N ALA A 111 1.76 -15.39 1.64
CA ALA A 111 2.27 -16.72 1.96
C ALA A 111 2.05 -17.72 0.82
N ASP A 112 3.11 -18.42 0.44
CA ASP A 112 3.09 -19.46 -0.58
C ASP A 112 4.10 -20.56 -0.22
N SER A 113 3.59 -21.67 0.30
CA SER A 113 4.42 -22.81 0.70
C SER A 113 4.95 -23.65 -0.48
N THR A 114 4.50 -23.36 -1.71
CA THR A 114 4.95 -24.05 -2.91
C THR A 114 6.27 -23.53 -3.47
N VAL A 115 6.69 -22.35 -3.00
CA VAL A 115 7.95 -21.71 -3.41
C VAL A 115 9.02 -21.77 -2.32
N GLN A 116 10.27 -21.57 -2.72
CA GLN A 116 11.43 -21.59 -1.83
C GLN A 116 12.08 -20.22 -1.72
N THR A 117 12.81 -19.98 -0.62
CA THR A 117 13.61 -18.77 -0.43
C THR A 117 14.83 -18.79 -1.37
N VAL A 118 15.07 -17.65 -2.03
CA VAL A 118 16.27 -17.39 -2.84
C VAL A 118 17.03 -16.21 -2.22
N GLY A 119 18.32 -16.40 -1.94
CA GLY A 119 19.21 -15.40 -1.36
C GLY A 119 19.52 -15.60 0.12
N ALA A 120 18.73 -16.42 0.83
CA ALA A 120 18.99 -16.82 2.21
C ALA A 120 18.49 -18.24 2.48
N GLN A 121 18.79 -18.76 3.69
CA GLN A 121 18.21 -20.02 4.14
C GLN A 121 16.92 -19.77 4.95
N GLY A 122 16.04 -20.77 4.98
CA GLY A 122 14.80 -20.75 5.75
C GLY A 122 13.57 -20.39 4.92
N THR A 123 12.50 -19.94 5.58
CA THR A 123 11.17 -19.78 4.96
C THR A 123 10.78 -18.32 4.67
N ARG A 124 11.68 -17.37 4.90
CA ARG A 124 11.41 -15.93 4.75
C ARG A 124 11.21 -15.47 3.31
N GLY A 125 11.50 -16.33 2.34
CA GLY A 125 11.21 -16.13 0.93
C GLY A 125 10.04 -16.96 0.41
N GLN A 126 9.30 -17.69 1.25
CA GLN A 126 8.12 -18.47 0.82
C GLN A 126 6.91 -17.56 0.62
N HIS A 127 7.04 -16.64 -0.34
CA HIS A 127 6.05 -15.63 -0.68
C HIS A 127 5.89 -15.48 -2.19
N SER A 128 4.65 -15.23 -2.63
CA SER A 128 4.29 -14.94 -4.03
C SER A 128 3.00 -14.12 -4.07
N PRO A 129 2.56 -13.61 -5.23
CA PRO A 129 1.26 -12.95 -5.38
C PRO A 129 0.07 -13.95 -5.44
N HIS A 130 0.24 -15.20 -5.02
CA HIS A 130 -0.74 -16.29 -5.14
C HIS A 130 -2.15 -15.91 -4.68
N ASN A 131 -2.27 -15.14 -3.59
CA ASN A 131 -3.57 -14.77 -3.02
C ASN A 131 -4.22 -13.54 -3.69
N LEU A 132 -3.51 -12.85 -4.57
CA LEU A 132 -4.04 -11.72 -5.34
C LEU A 132 -4.98 -12.23 -6.44
N LEU A 133 -6.20 -11.69 -6.51
CA LEU A 133 -7.22 -12.11 -7.48
C LEU A 133 -7.33 -11.18 -8.70
N SER A 134 -6.56 -10.12 -8.75
CA SER A 134 -6.57 -9.13 -9.83
C SER A 134 -5.20 -9.01 -10.46
N THR A 135 -5.14 -8.58 -11.71
CA THR A 135 -3.92 -8.10 -12.34
C THR A 135 -3.55 -6.71 -11.82
N THR A 136 -2.28 -6.33 -12.01
CA THR A 136 -1.74 -5.00 -11.67
C THR A 136 -1.44 -4.17 -12.92
N ILE A 137 -1.04 -2.89 -12.74
CA ILE A 137 -0.48 -2.06 -13.82
C ILE A 137 0.67 -2.80 -14.51
N GLY A 138 1.59 -3.40 -13.71
CA GLY A 138 2.73 -4.16 -14.21
C GLY A 138 2.32 -5.36 -15.06
N ASP A 139 1.30 -6.10 -14.64
CA ASP A 139 0.77 -7.22 -15.40
C ASP A 139 0.20 -6.75 -16.75
N GLN A 140 -0.59 -5.66 -16.76
CA GLN A 140 -1.16 -5.11 -17.98
C GLN A 140 -0.08 -4.55 -18.93
N LEU A 141 0.95 -3.93 -18.37
CA LEU A 141 2.08 -3.43 -19.15
C LEU A 141 2.83 -4.60 -19.84
N ARG A 142 3.07 -5.69 -19.12
CA ARG A 142 3.69 -6.88 -19.68
C ARG A 142 2.83 -7.55 -20.75
N LEU A 143 1.53 -7.70 -20.50
CA LEU A 143 0.58 -8.22 -21.49
C LEU A 143 0.57 -7.36 -22.76
N HIS A 144 0.52 -6.03 -22.59
CA HIS A 144 0.51 -5.10 -23.71
C HIS A 144 1.78 -5.17 -24.59
N THR A 145 2.92 -5.49 -23.99
CA THR A 145 4.22 -5.50 -24.66
C THR A 145 4.69 -6.91 -25.05
N ASP A 146 3.80 -7.91 -25.02
CA ASP A 146 4.16 -9.32 -25.23
C ASP A 146 5.32 -9.75 -24.33
N PHE A 147 5.25 -9.39 -23.05
CA PHE A 147 6.21 -9.68 -21.98
C PHE A 147 7.63 -9.08 -22.19
N ARG A 148 7.78 -8.09 -23.06
CA ARG A 148 9.07 -7.39 -23.26
C ARG A 148 9.38 -6.39 -22.15
N SER A 149 8.35 -5.80 -21.52
CA SER A 149 8.52 -4.93 -20.35
C SER A 149 9.08 -5.70 -19.16
N LYS A 150 9.93 -5.04 -18.39
CA LYS A 150 10.41 -5.53 -17.11
C LYS A 150 9.64 -4.85 -15.98
N VAL A 151 9.26 -5.63 -14.97
CA VAL A 151 8.57 -5.15 -13.77
C VAL A 151 9.31 -5.66 -12.55
N ILE A 152 9.77 -4.74 -11.70
CA ILE A 152 10.57 -5.04 -10.51
C ILE A 152 9.94 -4.39 -9.29
N GLY A 153 9.76 -5.16 -8.21
CA GLY A 153 9.35 -4.67 -6.90
C GLY A 153 10.51 -4.66 -5.91
N VAL A 154 10.61 -3.62 -5.09
CA VAL A 154 11.63 -3.49 -4.03
C VAL A 154 11.00 -2.90 -2.77
N SER A 155 11.16 -3.56 -1.64
CA SER A 155 10.74 -3.04 -0.33
C SER A 155 11.49 -3.72 0.81
N TYR A 156 11.29 -3.20 2.02
CA TYR A 156 11.59 -3.91 3.26
C TYR A 156 10.60 -5.05 3.53
N LYS A 157 9.28 -4.79 3.36
CA LYS A 157 8.22 -5.78 3.56
C LYS A 157 7.96 -6.59 2.28
N ASP A 158 7.82 -7.91 2.39
CA ASP A 158 7.48 -8.80 1.26
C ASP A 158 6.22 -8.35 0.51
N ARG A 159 5.11 -8.12 1.23
CA ARG A 159 3.82 -7.71 0.67
C ARG A 159 3.88 -6.37 -0.07
N ALA A 160 4.73 -5.47 0.38
CA ALA A 160 4.90 -4.15 -0.21
C ALA A 160 5.82 -4.16 -1.46
N SER A 161 6.53 -5.25 -1.70
CA SER A 161 7.29 -5.52 -2.92
C SER A 161 6.48 -6.36 -3.92
N ILE A 162 5.87 -7.45 -3.44
CA ILE A 162 5.21 -8.48 -4.25
C ILE A 162 3.90 -8.00 -4.85
N LEU A 163 3.00 -7.43 -4.02
CA LEU A 163 1.64 -7.07 -4.44
C LEU A 163 1.63 -5.93 -5.48
N PRO A 164 2.46 -4.88 -5.36
CA PRO A 164 2.63 -3.89 -6.42
C PRO A 164 3.16 -4.45 -7.74
N ALA A 165 4.14 -5.35 -7.67
CA ALA A 165 4.76 -5.93 -8.84
C ALA A 165 3.81 -6.85 -9.63
N GLY A 166 2.89 -7.53 -8.94
CA GLY A 166 1.88 -8.38 -9.58
C GLY A 166 2.35 -9.79 -9.94
N HIS A 167 1.50 -10.48 -10.71
CA HIS A 167 1.69 -11.88 -11.04
C HIS A 167 2.84 -12.14 -12.01
N SER A 168 3.01 -11.27 -12.99
CA SER A 168 3.94 -11.49 -14.09
C SER A 168 5.28 -10.76 -13.91
N ALA A 169 5.57 -10.20 -12.73
CA ALA A 169 6.79 -9.47 -12.47
C ALA A 169 8.04 -10.31 -12.73
N ASN A 170 9.13 -9.64 -13.18
CA ASN A 170 10.43 -10.27 -13.36
C ASN A 170 11.12 -10.55 -12.03
N ALA A 171 10.89 -9.67 -11.03
CA ALA A 171 11.41 -9.85 -9.69
C ALA A 171 10.62 -9.05 -8.66
N ALA A 172 10.61 -9.54 -7.43
CA ALA A 172 10.28 -8.79 -6.24
C ALA A 172 11.34 -9.10 -5.17
N TYR A 173 11.92 -8.05 -4.57
CA TYR A 173 12.94 -8.18 -3.54
C TYR A 173 12.46 -7.58 -2.23
N TRP A 174 12.69 -8.27 -1.12
CA TRP A 174 12.39 -7.77 0.22
C TRP A 174 13.52 -8.11 1.19
N LEU A 175 13.64 -7.30 2.26
CA LEU A 175 14.73 -7.47 3.22
C LEU A 175 14.36 -8.51 4.29
N ASP A 176 15.06 -9.63 4.34
CA ASP A 176 15.00 -10.54 5.48
C ASP A 176 15.81 -10.00 6.65
N THR A 177 15.12 -9.60 7.71
CA THR A 177 15.76 -9.02 8.90
C THR A 177 16.56 -10.03 9.73
N LYS A 178 16.35 -11.33 9.52
CA LYS A 178 17.09 -12.37 10.24
C LYS A 178 18.47 -12.59 9.63
N SER A 179 18.53 -12.67 8.30
CA SER A 179 19.80 -12.83 7.56
C SER A 179 20.44 -11.50 7.17
N LEU A 180 19.74 -10.37 7.34
CA LEU A 180 20.14 -9.03 6.92
C LEU A 180 20.56 -8.99 5.44
N CYS A 181 19.71 -9.55 4.57
CA CYS A 181 19.93 -9.50 3.13
C CYS A 181 18.62 -9.41 2.37
N PHE A 182 18.66 -8.85 1.18
CA PHE A 182 17.54 -8.91 0.25
C PHE A 182 17.39 -10.33 -0.27
N VAL A 183 16.17 -10.82 -0.21
CA VAL A 183 15.75 -12.14 -0.68
C VAL A 183 14.65 -12.01 -1.71
N THR A 184 14.38 -13.11 -2.39
CA THR A 184 13.22 -13.31 -3.26
C THR A 184 12.73 -14.75 -3.12
N SER A 185 11.86 -15.20 -3.99
CA SER A 185 11.39 -16.58 -4.03
C SER A 185 11.63 -17.25 -5.38
N THR A 186 11.54 -18.58 -5.38
CA THR A 186 11.58 -19.36 -6.62
C THR A 186 10.39 -19.09 -7.55
N TYR A 187 9.40 -18.30 -7.12
CA TYR A 187 8.36 -17.76 -7.98
C TYR A 187 8.96 -16.90 -9.10
N TYR A 188 9.98 -16.12 -8.77
CA TYR A 188 10.59 -15.16 -9.70
C TYR A 188 11.87 -15.70 -10.34
N MET A 189 12.75 -16.34 -9.56
CA MET A 189 14.06 -16.80 -10.03
C MET A 189 14.65 -17.90 -9.14
N ASN A 190 15.61 -18.65 -9.64
CA ASN A 190 16.31 -19.69 -8.87
C ASN A 190 17.59 -19.19 -8.18
N GLU A 191 18.16 -18.06 -8.64
CA GLU A 191 19.38 -17.46 -8.08
C GLU A 191 19.25 -15.93 -8.10
N LEU A 192 19.83 -15.26 -7.09
CA LEU A 192 19.92 -13.79 -7.10
C LEU A 192 20.83 -13.32 -8.24
N PRO A 193 20.47 -12.27 -8.99
CA PRO A 193 21.35 -11.66 -9.97
C PRO A 193 22.56 -10.99 -9.29
N GLU A 194 23.59 -10.72 -10.07
CA GLU A 194 24.85 -10.20 -9.55
C GLU A 194 24.69 -8.89 -8.77
N TYR A 195 23.87 -7.96 -9.26
CA TYR A 195 23.65 -6.69 -8.56
C TYR A 195 23.01 -6.89 -7.17
N ALA A 196 22.10 -7.86 -7.01
CA ALA A 196 21.48 -8.16 -5.72
C ALA A 196 22.48 -8.83 -4.76
N ARG A 197 23.34 -9.72 -5.26
CA ARG A 197 24.44 -10.30 -4.47
C ARG A 197 25.43 -9.22 -4.00
N GLN A 198 25.76 -8.25 -4.85
CA GLN A 198 26.64 -7.13 -4.50
C GLN A 198 26.04 -6.25 -3.41
N ILE A 199 24.74 -5.93 -3.47
CA ILE A 199 24.02 -5.20 -2.41
C ILE A 199 24.10 -6.00 -1.10
N ASN A 200 23.78 -7.29 -1.13
CA ASN A 200 23.84 -8.13 0.06
C ASN A 200 25.28 -8.20 0.65
N ALA A 201 26.29 -8.26 -0.19
CA ALA A 201 27.68 -8.21 0.23
C ALA A 201 28.09 -6.85 0.86
N ALA A 202 27.50 -5.74 0.37
CA ALA A 202 27.69 -4.42 0.95
C ALA A 202 27.00 -4.31 2.32
N ILE A 203 25.76 -4.80 2.43
CA ILE A 203 24.99 -4.86 3.70
C ILE A 203 25.78 -5.66 4.76
N ALA A 204 26.33 -6.81 4.41
CA ALA A 204 27.10 -7.65 5.32
C ALA A 204 28.37 -6.95 5.87
N LYS A 205 28.92 -5.98 5.15
CA LYS A 205 30.09 -5.18 5.56
C LYS A 205 29.72 -3.87 6.29
N ASN A 206 28.46 -3.46 6.24
CA ASN A 206 28.01 -2.22 6.85
C ASN A 206 27.86 -2.39 8.37
N LYS A 207 28.72 -1.73 9.13
CA LYS A 207 28.77 -1.84 10.58
C LYS A 207 27.49 -1.33 11.27
N GLU A 208 26.87 -0.30 10.73
CA GLU A 208 25.61 0.27 11.30
C GLU A 208 24.45 -0.69 11.09
N VAL A 209 24.35 -1.31 9.90
CA VAL A 209 23.35 -2.36 9.63
C VAL A 209 23.56 -3.56 10.54
N GLN A 210 24.80 -4.03 10.69
CA GLN A 210 25.11 -5.15 11.56
C GLN A 210 24.83 -4.85 13.04
N LYS A 211 25.07 -3.61 13.49
CA LYS A 211 24.71 -3.13 14.83
C LYS A 211 23.19 -3.09 15.04
N ALA A 212 22.42 -2.63 14.06
CA ALA A 212 20.97 -2.59 14.12
C ALA A 212 20.38 -4.02 14.16
N GLY A 213 21.02 -4.96 13.45
CA GLY A 213 20.58 -6.35 13.39
C GLY A 213 19.13 -6.49 12.92
N SER A 214 18.36 -7.38 13.54
CA SER A 214 16.96 -7.61 13.20
C SER A 214 16.04 -6.38 13.40
N ARG A 215 16.52 -5.36 14.13
CA ARG A 215 15.82 -4.10 14.34
C ARG A 215 16.10 -3.05 13.26
N ILE A 216 16.74 -3.42 12.15
CA ILE A 216 17.05 -2.51 11.03
C ILE A 216 15.82 -1.74 10.55
N GLY A 217 14.64 -2.35 10.51
CA GLY A 217 13.36 -1.71 10.15
C GLY A 217 12.96 -0.54 11.06
N TYR A 218 13.51 -0.49 12.29
CA TYR A 218 13.30 0.61 13.25
C TYR A 218 14.29 1.75 13.09
N THR A 219 15.00 1.81 11.97
CA THR A 219 15.99 2.84 11.68
C THR A 219 15.74 3.46 10.30
N PRO A 220 16.04 4.75 10.10
CA PRO A 220 15.97 5.38 8.78
C PRO A 220 16.86 4.68 7.73
N LEU A 221 17.94 4.02 8.17
CA LEU A 221 18.88 3.31 7.31
C LEU A 221 18.20 2.20 6.48
N CYS A 222 17.11 1.61 6.98
CA CYS A 222 16.32 0.64 6.21
C CYS A 222 15.78 1.22 4.89
N GLY A 223 15.35 2.49 4.90
CA GLY A 223 14.95 3.22 3.69
C GLY A 223 16.12 3.44 2.73
N THR A 224 17.29 3.75 3.26
CA THR A 224 18.53 3.87 2.49
C THR A 224 18.89 2.56 1.77
N LEU A 225 18.78 1.40 2.47
CA LEU A 225 18.99 0.08 1.86
C LEU A 225 17.96 -0.22 0.76
N THR A 226 16.70 0.18 0.96
CA THR A 226 15.65 0.03 -0.06
C THR A 226 15.99 0.85 -1.31
N THR A 227 16.46 2.09 -1.14
CA THR A 227 16.93 2.94 -2.25
C THR A 227 18.14 2.33 -2.97
N ASP A 228 19.10 1.82 -2.22
CA ASP A 228 20.31 1.18 -2.79
C ASP A 228 19.92 -0.03 -3.64
N MET A 229 18.99 -0.87 -3.17
CA MET A 229 18.50 -2.02 -3.94
C MET A 229 17.69 -1.59 -5.16
N ALA A 230 16.84 -0.55 -5.05
CA ALA A 230 16.09 -0.01 -6.18
C ALA A 230 17.01 0.54 -7.29
N ILE A 231 18.05 1.29 -6.92
CA ILE A 231 19.07 1.80 -7.84
C ILE A 231 19.88 0.64 -8.47
N ALA A 232 20.23 -0.37 -7.68
CA ALA A 232 20.94 -1.54 -8.20
C ALA A 232 20.09 -2.34 -9.20
N ALA A 233 18.80 -2.49 -8.92
CA ALA A 233 17.86 -3.14 -9.84
C ALA A 233 17.65 -2.31 -11.12
N LEU A 234 17.50 -0.98 -11.01
CA LEU A 234 17.38 -0.06 -12.14
C LEU A 234 18.55 -0.23 -13.11
N ARG A 235 19.78 -0.24 -12.58
CA ARG A 235 21.01 -0.38 -13.38
C ARG A 235 21.24 -1.80 -13.86
N GLY A 236 21.09 -2.78 -12.97
CA GLY A 236 21.37 -4.19 -13.27
C GLY A 236 20.42 -4.78 -14.30
N GLU A 237 19.16 -4.39 -14.28
CA GLU A 237 18.14 -4.77 -15.25
C GLU A 237 18.07 -3.83 -16.45
N GLN A 238 18.82 -2.72 -16.44
CA GLN A 238 18.79 -1.69 -17.49
C GLN A 238 17.38 -1.16 -17.73
N LEU A 239 16.60 -0.89 -16.64
CA LEU A 239 15.23 -0.43 -16.75
C LEU A 239 15.14 0.91 -17.50
N GLY A 240 14.21 1.01 -18.43
CA GLY A 240 14.00 2.19 -19.27
C GLY A 240 15.03 2.35 -20.39
N LYS A 241 15.91 1.37 -20.65
CA LYS A 241 16.87 1.41 -21.76
C LYS A 241 16.37 0.70 -23.02
N GLY A 242 15.34 -0.14 -22.89
CA GLY A 242 14.73 -0.87 -23.99
C GLY A 242 13.74 -0.04 -24.81
N GLU A 243 13.09 -0.69 -25.78
CA GLU A 243 11.99 -0.10 -26.57
C GLU A 243 10.66 -0.12 -25.83
N ALA A 244 10.45 -1.11 -24.96
CA ALA A 244 9.25 -1.24 -24.16
C ALA A 244 9.39 -0.41 -22.87
N THR A 245 8.26 0.18 -22.42
CA THR A 245 8.21 0.82 -21.11
C THR A 245 8.39 -0.23 -20.02
N ASP A 246 9.30 0.01 -19.08
CA ASP A 246 9.50 -0.83 -17.89
C ASP A 246 8.79 -0.25 -16.66
N MET A 247 8.75 -1.00 -15.54
CA MET A 247 8.16 -0.52 -14.29
C MET A 247 9.02 -0.88 -13.08
N LEU A 248 9.22 0.10 -12.20
CA LEU A 248 9.90 -0.04 -10.91
C LEU A 248 8.93 0.34 -9.79
N CYS A 249 8.62 -0.61 -8.91
CA CYS A 249 7.78 -0.40 -7.74
C CYS A 249 8.67 -0.34 -6.50
N VAL A 250 8.70 0.78 -5.80
CA VAL A 250 9.51 0.98 -4.58
C VAL A 250 8.59 1.31 -3.42
N SER A 251 8.74 0.59 -2.30
CA SER A 251 7.99 0.91 -1.08
C SER A 251 8.93 1.12 0.09
N TYR A 252 8.79 2.27 0.73
CA TYR A 252 9.53 2.66 1.93
C TYR A 252 8.73 2.29 3.17
N SER A 253 9.01 1.11 3.73
CA SER A 253 8.20 0.53 4.81
C SER A 253 8.73 0.81 6.22
N GLN A 254 9.93 1.38 6.37
CA GLN A 254 10.50 1.75 7.68
C GLN A 254 9.72 2.89 8.35
N THR A 255 9.06 3.75 7.58
CA THR A 255 8.21 4.83 8.07
C THR A 255 7.07 4.32 8.92
N ASP A 256 6.45 3.21 8.53
CA ASP A 256 5.41 2.53 9.30
C ASP A 256 5.95 1.87 10.57
N VAL A 257 7.08 1.15 10.46
CA VAL A 257 7.69 0.48 11.63
C VAL A 257 8.10 1.51 12.69
N ILE A 258 8.68 2.63 12.28
CA ILE A 258 9.05 3.73 13.16
C ILE A 258 7.81 4.42 13.71
N GLY A 259 6.79 4.67 12.89
CA GLY A 259 5.52 5.23 13.31
C GLY A 259 4.82 4.38 14.36
N HIS A 260 4.76 3.07 14.18
CA HIS A 260 4.21 2.16 15.18
C HIS A 260 4.94 2.23 16.52
N GLU A 261 6.27 2.29 16.53
CA GLU A 261 7.07 2.29 17.76
C GLU A 261 7.06 3.66 18.48
N TRP A 262 7.22 4.76 17.74
CA TRP A 262 7.42 6.09 18.34
C TRP A 262 6.29 7.10 18.05
N GLY A 263 5.26 6.68 17.33
CA GLY A 263 4.12 7.54 16.99
C GLY A 263 4.37 8.47 15.81
N THR A 264 3.41 9.34 15.57
CA THR A 264 3.35 10.24 14.40
C THR A 264 4.07 11.57 14.60
N ARG A 265 4.73 11.77 15.75
CA ARG A 265 5.38 13.03 16.14
C ARG A 265 6.68 12.76 16.91
N GLY A 266 7.56 13.76 16.93
CA GLY A 266 8.82 13.73 17.65
C GLY A 266 10.02 13.37 16.79
N GLU A 267 11.17 13.30 17.42
CA GLU A 267 12.49 13.19 16.78
C GLU A 267 12.58 12.02 15.78
N HIS A 268 12.07 10.84 16.14
CA HIS A 268 12.14 9.67 15.27
C HIS A 268 11.27 9.82 14.01
N ALA A 269 10.08 10.43 14.12
CA ALA A 269 9.25 10.74 12.97
C ALA A 269 9.93 11.79 12.07
N ASP A 270 10.52 12.83 12.67
CA ASP A 270 11.23 13.87 11.92
C ASP A 270 12.46 13.28 11.21
N GLU A 271 13.28 12.48 11.91
CA GLU A 271 14.48 11.85 11.35
C GLU A 271 14.18 10.94 10.16
N VAL A 272 13.16 10.08 10.27
CA VAL A 272 12.84 9.12 9.20
C VAL A 272 12.35 9.82 7.93
N TYR A 273 11.53 10.88 8.04
CA TYR A 273 11.05 11.61 6.86
C TYR A 273 12.12 12.48 6.23
N LEU A 274 13.02 13.09 7.03
CA LEU A 274 14.15 13.86 6.50
C LEU A 274 15.22 12.96 5.87
N GLN A 275 15.43 11.75 6.39
CA GLN A 275 16.30 10.78 5.71
C GLN A 275 15.66 10.26 4.42
N LEU A 276 14.36 9.97 4.44
CA LEU A 276 13.64 9.55 3.25
C LEU A 276 13.68 10.61 2.14
N ASP A 277 13.59 11.89 2.49
CA ASP A 277 13.74 12.99 1.53
C ASP A 277 15.08 12.95 0.80
N ARG A 278 16.19 12.72 1.55
CA ARG A 278 17.52 12.55 0.96
C ARG A 278 17.62 11.32 0.07
N ASP A 279 17.00 10.22 0.48
CA ASP A 279 16.98 8.97 -0.29
C ASP A 279 16.16 9.10 -1.57
N LEU A 280 15.01 9.80 -1.52
CA LEU A 280 14.24 10.17 -2.71
C LEU A 280 15.05 11.05 -3.66
N GLY A 281 15.78 12.04 -3.12
CA GLY A 281 16.67 12.88 -3.93
C GLY A 281 17.74 12.07 -4.67
N ARG A 282 18.33 11.05 -4.01
CA ARG A 282 19.29 10.12 -4.66
C ARG A 282 18.62 9.30 -5.75
N LEU A 283 17.44 8.75 -5.49
CA LEU A 283 16.69 7.95 -6.47
C LEU A 283 16.33 8.79 -7.69
N LEU A 284 15.75 9.99 -7.49
CA LEU A 284 15.36 10.90 -8.56
C LEU A 284 16.54 11.34 -9.41
N LYS A 285 17.67 11.68 -8.77
CA LYS A 285 18.92 11.99 -9.48
C LYS A 285 19.39 10.82 -10.33
N THR A 286 19.35 9.60 -9.81
CA THR A 286 19.74 8.41 -10.56
C THR A 286 18.78 8.14 -11.73
N LEU A 287 17.48 8.36 -11.56
CA LEU A 287 16.51 8.25 -12.65
C LEU A 287 16.82 9.26 -13.77
N ASP A 288 17.17 10.50 -13.43
CA ASP A 288 17.58 11.50 -14.42
C ASP A 288 18.85 11.08 -15.20
N GLU A 289 19.84 10.54 -14.49
CA GLU A 289 21.11 10.08 -15.08
C GLU A 289 20.92 8.85 -15.97
N GLU A 290 20.11 7.88 -15.54
CA GLU A 290 19.97 6.59 -16.22
C GLU A 290 18.87 6.60 -17.30
N VAL A 291 17.73 7.23 -17.04
CA VAL A 291 16.56 7.22 -17.93
C VAL A 291 16.41 8.53 -18.70
N GLY A 292 16.78 9.63 -18.07
CA GLY A 292 16.66 10.99 -18.56
C GLY A 292 15.47 11.74 -17.91
N ASP A 293 15.70 13.01 -17.55
CA ASP A 293 14.63 13.88 -17.02
C ASP A 293 13.50 14.00 -18.06
N GLY A 294 12.26 13.82 -17.64
CA GLY A 294 11.08 13.82 -18.51
C GLY A 294 10.84 12.52 -19.31
N ASN A 295 11.70 11.51 -19.22
CA ASN A 295 11.52 10.22 -19.88
C ASN A 295 10.90 9.13 -18.99
N TYR A 296 10.66 9.41 -17.72
CA TYR A 296 9.98 8.52 -16.80
C TYR A 296 8.72 9.17 -16.23
N LEU A 297 7.68 8.37 -16.00
CA LEU A 297 6.46 8.74 -15.31
C LEU A 297 6.53 8.24 -13.88
N LEU A 298 6.36 9.12 -12.91
CA LEU A 298 6.42 8.77 -11.50
C LEU A 298 5.13 9.13 -10.79
N PHE A 299 4.65 8.25 -9.90
CA PHE A 299 3.69 8.62 -8.86
C PHE A 299 4.26 8.28 -7.48
N LEU A 300 3.91 9.12 -6.49
CA LEU A 300 4.19 8.88 -5.08
C LEU A 300 2.89 8.96 -4.30
N THR A 301 2.65 7.94 -3.47
CA THR A 301 1.48 7.88 -2.58
C THR A 301 1.83 7.22 -1.25
N ALA A 302 0.84 7.04 -0.38
CA ALA A 302 0.91 6.17 0.79
C ALA A 302 -0.15 5.07 0.68
N ASP A 303 0.05 4.00 1.40
CA ASP A 303 -0.91 2.90 1.53
C ASP A 303 -1.97 3.15 2.62
N HIS A 304 -1.65 3.97 3.61
CA HIS A 304 -2.50 4.52 4.68
C HIS A 304 -1.75 5.60 5.46
N GLY A 305 -2.49 6.30 6.32
CA GLY A 305 -1.91 7.17 7.35
C GLY A 305 -1.83 6.44 8.71
N ALA A 306 -1.93 7.20 9.81
CA ALA A 306 -1.99 6.67 11.17
C ALA A 306 -2.64 7.63 12.15
N ALA A 307 -3.28 7.10 13.20
CA ALA A 307 -3.76 7.85 14.34
C ALA A 307 -2.59 8.49 15.12
N HIS A 308 -2.84 9.58 15.84
CA HIS A 308 -1.90 10.00 16.87
C HIS A 308 -1.94 9.01 18.05
N ASN A 309 -0.83 8.86 18.77
CA ASN A 309 -0.82 8.08 20.01
C ASN A 309 -1.93 8.57 20.95
N TRP A 310 -2.72 7.65 21.52
CA TRP A 310 -3.89 8.00 22.33
C TRP A 310 -3.51 8.72 23.63
N ARG A 311 -2.32 8.46 24.23
CA ARG A 311 -1.84 9.20 25.41
C ARG A 311 -1.51 10.63 25.07
N PHE A 312 -0.81 10.85 23.93
CA PHE A 312 -0.55 12.20 23.43
C PHE A 312 -1.87 12.97 23.20
N MET A 313 -2.92 12.34 22.70
CA MET A 313 -4.22 12.98 22.52
C MET A 313 -4.84 13.35 23.89
N ARG A 314 -4.84 12.44 24.85
CA ARG A 314 -5.37 12.71 26.20
C ARG A 314 -4.57 13.75 26.96
N ASP A 315 -3.25 13.79 26.81
CA ASP A 315 -2.38 14.81 27.42
C ASP A 315 -2.67 16.23 26.88
N ASN A 316 -3.42 16.32 25.75
CA ASN A 316 -3.86 17.56 25.14
C ASN A 316 -5.41 17.71 25.19
N ASP A 317 -6.06 17.10 26.14
CA ASP A 317 -7.50 17.18 26.41
C ASP A 317 -8.40 16.74 25.22
N MET A 318 -7.89 15.83 24.36
CA MET A 318 -8.62 15.29 23.22
C MET A 318 -9.08 13.84 23.50
N PRO A 319 -10.33 13.47 23.10
CA PRO A 319 -10.82 12.11 23.29
C PRO A 319 -10.00 11.11 22.50
N ALA A 320 -9.56 10.06 23.18
CA ALA A 320 -8.78 8.95 22.57
C ALA A 320 -8.70 7.78 23.56
N GLY A 321 -8.42 6.58 23.09
CA GLY A 321 -8.23 5.44 23.97
C GLY A 321 -7.75 4.17 23.26
N PRO A 322 -7.37 3.16 24.07
CA PRO A 322 -7.06 1.83 23.56
C PRO A 322 -8.31 0.96 23.50
N ILE A 323 -8.36 0.07 22.52
CA ILE A 323 -9.26 -1.10 22.50
C ILE A 323 -8.37 -2.32 22.76
N TYR A 324 -8.52 -2.94 23.93
CA TYR A 324 -7.71 -4.10 24.33
C TYR A 324 -8.21 -5.36 23.65
N ILE A 325 -7.56 -5.75 22.55
CA ILE A 325 -8.01 -6.84 21.66
C ILE A 325 -8.02 -8.20 22.38
N ASP A 326 -7.02 -8.50 23.20
CA ASP A 326 -6.95 -9.77 23.95
C ASP A 326 -8.12 -9.88 24.96
N SER A 327 -8.45 -8.78 25.64
CA SER A 327 -9.60 -8.74 26.55
C SER A 327 -10.92 -8.84 25.78
N LEU A 328 -11.03 -8.18 24.63
CA LEU A 328 -12.22 -8.22 23.79
C LEU A 328 -12.52 -9.62 23.28
N ASP A 329 -11.49 -10.37 22.86
CA ASP A 329 -11.61 -11.75 22.40
C ASP A 329 -12.18 -12.66 23.53
N ILE A 330 -11.57 -12.58 24.71
CA ILE A 330 -12.04 -13.33 25.90
C ILE A 330 -13.49 -12.98 26.25
N GLN A 331 -13.85 -11.72 26.21
CA GLN A 331 -15.18 -11.25 26.55
C GLN A 331 -16.24 -11.72 25.55
N LEU A 332 -15.95 -11.66 24.24
CA LEU A 332 -16.83 -12.17 23.19
C LEU A 332 -17.07 -13.68 23.33
N GLU A 333 -15.99 -14.46 23.58
CA GLU A 333 -16.13 -15.91 23.82
C GLU A 333 -17.00 -16.19 25.06
N ASN A 334 -16.82 -15.43 26.14
CA ASN A 334 -17.64 -15.58 27.36
C ASN A 334 -19.11 -15.26 27.10
N GLN A 335 -19.44 -14.22 26.32
CA GLN A 335 -20.81 -13.88 25.96
C GLN A 335 -21.51 -15.00 25.20
N VAL A 336 -20.81 -15.59 24.22
CA VAL A 336 -21.36 -16.72 23.46
C VAL A 336 -21.52 -17.95 24.35
N LYS A 337 -20.56 -18.24 25.22
CA LYS A 337 -20.64 -19.34 26.19
C LYS A 337 -21.83 -19.18 27.14
N GLU A 338 -22.02 -17.99 27.70
CA GLU A 338 -23.12 -17.74 28.66
C GLU A 338 -24.49 -17.76 28.03
N LYS A 339 -24.65 -17.10 26.86
CA LYS A 339 -25.98 -16.95 26.21
C LYS A 339 -26.38 -18.17 25.39
N LEU A 340 -25.43 -18.83 24.72
CA LEU A 340 -25.69 -19.93 23.80
C LEU A 340 -25.17 -21.29 24.27
N ARG A 341 -24.56 -21.33 25.47
CA ARG A 341 -23.98 -22.55 26.10
C ARG A 341 -22.87 -23.20 25.24
N ALA A 342 -22.10 -22.39 24.53
CA ALA A 342 -20.93 -22.87 23.80
C ALA A 342 -19.95 -23.59 24.75
N THR A 343 -19.41 -24.71 24.31
CA THR A 343 -18.49 -25.56 25.08
C THR A 343 -17.05 -25.48 24.57
N LYS A 344 -16.85 -24.94 23.36
CA LYS A 344 -15.56 -24.73 22.69
C LYS A 344 -15.50 -23.29 22.16
N PRO A 345 -14.31 -22.72 21.95
CA PRO A 345 -14.15 -21.43 21.28
C PRO A 345 -14.82 -21.40 19.90
N VAL A 346 -15.34 -20.23 19.54
CA VAL A 346 -16.02 -19.99 18.27
C VAL A 346 -15.37 -18.86 17.46
N ILE A 347 -14.33 -18.21 17.99
CA ILE A 347 -13.56 -17.14 17.30
C ILE A 347 -12.25 -17.73 16.77
N LEU A 348 -12.00 -17.56 15.46
CA LEU A 348 -10.70 -17.85 14.86
C LEU A 348 -9.68 -16.76 15.19
N THR A 349 -10.09 -15.52 15.07
CA THR A 349 -9.23 -14.36 15.33
C THR A 349 -10.04 -13.06 15.29
N ILE A 350 -9.53 -12.03 15.97
CA ILE A 350 -9.90 -10.63 15.77
C ILE A 350 -8.72 -9.94 15.11
N ALA A 351 -8.93 -9.35 13.93
CA ALA A 351 -7.89 -8.67 13.18
C ALA A 351 -8.47 -7.48 12.39
N ASP A 352 -7.76 -6.37 12.40
CA ASP A 352 -8.13 -5.17 11.64
C ASP A 352 -9.60 -4.77 11.87
N TYR A 353 -10.05 -4.74 13.14
CA TYR A 353 -11.41 -4.42 13.59
C TYR A 353 -12.51 -5.36 13.06
N ARG A 354 -12.15 -6.62 12.76
CA ARG A 354 -13.07 -7.64 12.27
C ARG A 354 -12.98 -8.90 13.11
N VAL A 355 -14.13 -9.55 13.34
CA VAL A 355 -14.22 -10.86 13.99
C VAL A 355 -14.38 -11.92 12.92
N PHE A 356 -13.52 -12.92 12.97
CA PHE A 356 -13.55 -14.13 12.13
C PHE A 356 -14.06 -15.29 12.98
N ILE A 357 -15.25 -15.80 12.65
CA ILE A 357 -15.90 -16.88 13.40
C ILE A 357 -15.43 -18.23 12.86
N ASP A 358 -15.22 -19.18 13.75
CA ASP A 358 -15.00 -20.59 13.40
C ASP A 358 -16.34 -21.27 13.10
N HIS A 359 -16.80 -21.16 11.86
CA HIS A 359 -18.06 -21.77 11.40
C HIS A 359 -18.09 -23.29 11.63
N LYS A 360 -16.93 -23.95 11.58
CA LYS A 360 -16.83 -25.40 11.85
C LYS A 360 -17.10 -25.67 13.33
N SER A 361 -16.47 -24.92 14.23
CA SER A 361 -16.70 -25.05 15.67
C SER A 361 -18.15 -24.74 16.05
N VAL A 362 -18.76 -23.68 15.46
CA VAL A 362 -20.16 -23.34 15.65
C VAL A 362 -21.06 -24.50 15.24
N SER A 363 -20.85 -25.07 14.04
CA SER A 363 -21.66 -26.18 13.51
C SER A 363 -21.49 -27.47 14.33
N GLU A 364 -20.27 -27.82 14.73
CA GLU A 364 -19.98 -29.02 15.56
C GLU A 364 -20.64 -28.96 16.93
N GLN A 365 -20.89 -27.76 17.46
CA GLN A 365 -21.59 -27.52 18.73
C GLN A 365 -23.11 -27.41 18.56
N GLY A 366 -23.64 -27.47 17.33
CA GLY A 366 -25.07 -27.33 17.05
C GLY A 366 -25.60 -25.93 17.32
N LEU A 367 -24.73 -24.90 17.30
CA LEU A 367 -25.11 -23.50 17.50
C LEU A 367 -25.59 -22.89 16.16
N ASP A 368 -26.54 -21.95 16.25
CA ASP A 368 -26.93 -21.14 15.11
C ASP A 368 -25.94 -20.01 14.88
N LEU A 369 -25.34 -19.95 13.68
CA LEU A 369 -24.33 -18.95 13.33
C LEU A 369 -24.88 -17.52 13.45
N GLN A 370 -26.15 -17.29 13.08
CA GLN A 370 -26.72 -15.97 13.16
C GLN A 370 -26.96 -15.54 14.60
N GLU A 371 -27.32 -16.47 15.50
CA GLU A 371 -27.42 -16.16 16.93
C GLU A 371 -26.04 -15.85 17.53
N VAL A 372 -24.98 -16.57 17.13
CA VAL A 372 -23.60 -16.26 17.52
C VAL A 372 -23.21 -14.85 17.08
N LYS A 373 -23.46 -14.51 15.81
CA LYS A 373 -23.20 -13.15 15.28
C LYS A 373 -23.99 -12.09 16.05
N ASN A 374 -25.26 -12.32 16.32
CA ASN A 374 -26.11 -11.36 17.06
C ASN A 374 -25.56 -11.11 18.48
N VAL A 375 -25.19 -12.16 19.21
CA VAL A 375 -24.61 -12.04 20.57
C VAL A 375 -23.34 -11.19 20.55
N MET A 376 -22.46 -11.44 19.57
CA MET A 376 -21.19 -10.69 19.44
C MET A 376 -21.42 -9.23 19.05
N VAL A 377 -22.32 -8.96 18.09
CA VAL A 377 -22.67 -7.61 17.63
C VAL A 377 -23.28 -6.79 18.78
N ASP A 378 -24.20 -7.38 19.55
CA ASP A 378 -24.84 -6.70 20.68
C ASP A 378 -23.80 -6.33 21.75
N TYR A 379 -22.89 -7.25 22.08
CA TYR A 379 -21.80 -6.96 23.02
C TYR A 379 -20.87 -5.86 22.52
N LEU A 380 -20.42 -5.93 21.24
CA LEU A 380 -19.51 -4.96 20.64
C LEU A 380 -20.10 -3.54 20.61
N ARG A 381 -21.41 -3.41 20.46
CA ARG A 381 -22.10 -2.10 20.45
C ARG A 381 -22.12 -1.40 21.82
N GLU A 382 -21.93 -2.16 22.89
CA GLU A 382 -21.91 -1.65 24.25
C GLU A 382 -20.48 -1.54 24.81
N ALA A 383 -19.48 -2.02 24.04
CA ALA A 383 -18.10 -2.03 24.49
C ALA A 383 -17.45 -0.63 24.36
N ASP A 384 -16.66 -0.26 25.38
CA ASP A 384 -15.95 1.02 25.41
C ASP A 384 -15.02 1.20 24.20
N GLY A 385 -15.05 2.40 23.61
CA GLY A 385 -14.22 2.77 22.45
C GLY A 385 -14.74 2.24 21.11
N ILE A 386 -15.95 1.65 21.08
CA ILE A 386 -16.60 1.15 19.86
C ILE A 386 -17.89 1.93 19.62
N VAL A 387 -17.97 2.61 18.47
CA VAL A 387 -19.18 3.32 18.06
C VAL A 387 -20.31 2.34 17.75
N THR A 388 -20.00 1.26 17.03
CA THR A 388 -20.98 0.26 16.61
C THR A 388 -20.29 -0.98 16.02
N ALA A 389 -21.07 -2.04 15.86
CA ALA A 389 -20.67 -3.26 15.14
C ALA A 389 -21.81 -3.74 14.24
N VAL A 390 -21.45 -4.42 13.17
CA VAL A 390 -22.40 -4.93 12.19
C VAL A 390 -21.93 -6.26 11.58
N ASP A 391 -22.84 -7.20 11.40
CA ASP A 391 -22.65 -8.38 10.55
C ASP A 391 -22.48 -7.91 9.08
N PHE A 392 -21.44 -8.34 8.41
CA PHE A 392 -21.16 -7.94 7.02
C PHE A 392 -22.35 -8.18 6.08
N GLU A 393 -23.11 -9.24 6.27
CA GLU A 393 -24.27 -9.55 5.43
C GLU A 393 -25.43 -8.54 5.63
N ARG A 394 -25.42 -7.79 6.74
CA ARG A 394 -26.45 -6.80 7.10
C ARG A 394 -26.00 -5.34 6.96
N VAL A 395 -24.79 -5.10 6.47
CA VAL A 395 -24.24 -3.74 6.32
C VAL A 395 -25.18 -2.83 5.53
N ARG A 396 -25.75 -3.31 4.41
CA ARG A 396 -26.66 -2.52 3.55
C ARG A 396 -27.96 -2.09 4.22
N THR A 397 -28.40 -2.81 5.24
CA THR A 397 -29.64 -2.54 5.98
C THR A 397 -29.38 -1.96 7.37
N SER A 398 -28.12 -1.67 7.69
CA SER A 398 -27.75 -1.06 8.96
C SER A 398 -28.07 0.44 9.00
N ALA A 399 -28.11 1.01 10.21
CA ALA A 399 -28.31 2.45 10.42
C ALA A 399 -27.00 3.26 10.30
N LEU A 400 -25.99 2.73 9.65
CA LEU A 400 -24.72 3.43 9.44
C LEU A 400 -24.87 4.55 8.40
N PRO A 401 -24.07 5.64 8.53
CA PRO A 401 -23.94 6.64 7.47
C PRO A 401 -23.53 5.99 6.14
N GLN A 402 -24.09 6.45 5.02
CA GLN A 402 -23.84 5.86 3.70
C GLN A 402 -22.33 5.77 3.36
N LEU A 403 -21.55 6.78 3.72
CA LEU A 403 -20.09 6.79 3.54
C LEU A 403 -19.42 5.55 4.18
N LEU A 404 -19.83 5.16 5.39
CA LEU A 404 -19.29 3.98 6.07
C LEU A 404 -19.79 2.69 5.43
N VAL A 405 -21.06 2.62 5.06
CA VAL A 405 -21.62 1.48 4.33
C VAL A 405 -20.80 1.22 3.06
N ASP A 406 -20.55 2.25 2.27
CA ASP A 406 -19.81 2.14 1.02
C ASP A 406 -18.35 1.67 1.27
N ARG A 407 -17.65 2.26 2.23
CA ARG A 407 -16.27 1.87 2.59
C ARG A 407 -16.20 0.44 3.11
N ILE A 408 -17.14 0.01 3.94
CA ILE A 408 -17.20 -1.36 4.46
C ILE A 408 -17.41 -2.35 3.29
N LEU A 409 -18.35 -2.06 2.39
CA LEU A 409 -18.65 -2.94 1.26
C LEU A 409 -17.49 -3.02 0.26
N MET A 410 -16.78 -1.92 0.02
CA MET A 410 -15.58 -1.92 -0.81
C MET A 410 -14.42 -2.71 -0.17
N GLY A 411 -14.38 -2.78 1.17
CA GLY A 411 -13.41 -3.59 1.92
C GLY A 411 -13.80 -5.05 2.08
N TYR A 412 -15.02 -5.44 1.72
CA TYR A 412 -15.58 -6.75 2.03
C TYR A 412 -15.48 -7.74 0.86
N HIS A 413 -14.76 -8.84 1.09
CA HIS A 413 -14.79 -10.02 0.23
C HIS A 413 -15.44 -11.19 0.99
N PRO A 414 -16.54 -11.81 0.46
CA PRO A 414 -17.38 -12.76 1.21
C PRO A 414 -16.65 -13.96 1.81
N ARG A 415 -15.54 -14.39 1.21
CA ARG A 415 -14.79 -15.57 1.65
C ARG A 415 -13.53 -15.23 2.46
N ARG A 416 -13.23 -13.93 2.70
CA ARG A 416 -11.92 -13.52 3.21
C ARG A 416 -11.95 -12.44 4.29
N SER A 417 -13.07 -11.74 4.46
CA SER A 417 -13.12 -10.54 5.33
C SER A 417 -13.66 -10.81 6.75
N GLY A 418 -13.99 -12.05 7.08
CA GLY A 418 -14.62 -12.39 8.36
C GLY A 418 -16.13 -12.15 8.36
N ASP A 419 -16.72 -12.14 9.56
CA ASP A 419 -18.17 -12.17 9.76
C ASP A 419 -18.75 -10.86 10.27
N ILE A 420 -18.04 -10.19 11.18
CA ILE A 420 -18.47 -8.96 11.84
C ILE A 420 -17.37 -7.92 11.69
N ILE A 421 -17.76 -6.68 11.42
CA ILE A 421 -16.90 -5.50 11.54
C ILE A 421 -17.39 -4.63 12.69
N PHE A 422 -16.47 -4.09 13.48
CA PHE A 422 -16.77 -3.06 14.46
C PHE A 422 -16.02 -1.76 14.13
N ILE A 423 -16.66 -0.65 14.43
CA ILE A 423 -16.18 0.69 14.11
C ILE A 423 -15.70 1.35 15.40
N PRO A 424 -14.40 1.59 15.58
CA PRO A 424 -13.87 2.32 16.71
C PRO A 424 -14.38 3.75 16.78
N GLU A 425 -14.40 4.31 17.97
CA GLU A 425 -14.48 5.76 18.16
C GLU A 425 -13.23 6.44 17.55
N PRO A 426 -13.33 7.68 17.05
CA PRO A 426 -12.18 8.39 16.53
C PRO A 426 -11.02 8.44 17.55
N GLN A 427 -9.81 8.09 17.11
CA GLN A 427 -8.61 7.99 17.96
C GLN A 427 -8.65 6.86 19.02
N TYR A 428 -9.59 5.91 18.89
CA TYR A 428 -9.54 4.64 19.60
C TYR A 428 -9.05 3.56 18.65
N PHE A 429 -7.99 2.83 19.03
CA PHE A 429 -7.42 1.81 18.16
C PHE A 429 -6.96 0.58 18.94
N SER A 430 -6.73 -0.51 18.22
CA SER A 430 -6.32 -1.80 18.77
C SER A 430 -5.05 -1.68 19.60
N TRP A 431 -5.06 -2.27 20.79
CA TRP A 431 -3.96 -2.24 21.75
C TRP A 431 -3.71 -3.63 22.34
N TRP A 432 -2.45 -3.92 22.61
CA TRP A 432 -2.00 -5.14 23.31
C TRP A 432 -1.12 -4.75 24.49
N GLU A 433 -1.08 -5.59 25.55
CA GLU A 433 -0.36 -5.27 26.79
C GLU A 433 1.14 -5.04 26.61
N ASN A 434 1.74 -5.68 25.62
CA ASN A 434 3.19 -5.61 25.35
C ASN A 434 3.61 -4.43 24.46
N LEU A 435 2.70 -3.54 24.06
CA LEU A 435 3.03 -2.40 23.23
C LEU A 435 3.72 -1.28 24.03
N VAL A 436 4.68 -0.62 23.38
CA VAL A 436 5.38 0.53 23.95
C VAL A 436 4.43 1.71 24.17
N PRO A 437 4.69 2.57 25.21
CA PRO A 437 3.79 3.69 25.53
C PRO A 437 3.54 4.68 24.38
N THR A 438 4.50 4.82 23.47
CA THR A 438 4.45 5.73 22.32
C THR A 438 3.77 5.12 21.08
N HIS A 439 3.42 3.84 21.13
CA HIS A 439 2.84 3.11 20.00
C HIS A 439 1.61 3.81 19.39
N THR A 440 1.50 3.74 18.09
CA THR A 440 0.28 4.05 17.33
C THR A 440 0.02 2.99 16.28
N THR A 441 -1.17 3.04 15.70
CA THR A 441 -1.56 2.15 14.60
C THR A 441 -2.57 2.84 13.68
N HIS A 442 -3.10 2.07 12.77
CA HIS A 442 -4.00 2.45 11.68
C HIS A 442 -5.02 1.33 11.45
N GLY A 443 -5.82 1.43 10.41
CA GLY A 443 -6.80 0.41 10.03
C GLY A 443 -8.23 0.94 10.00
N GLU A 444 -8.41 2.21 10.32
CA GLU A 444 -9.71 2.85 10.44
C GLU A 444 -10.11 3.62 9.17
N TRP A 445 -11.33 4.10 9.18
CA TRP A 445 -11.89 4.90 8.08
C TRP A 445 -11.63 6.41 8.22
N ASN A 446 -11.13 6.83 9.39
CA ASN A 446 -10.95 8.24 9.76
C ASN A 446 -9.91 8.94 8.86
N PRO A 447 -10.00 10.28 8.69
CA PRO A 447 -9.09 11.02 7.80
C PRO A 447 -7.61 10.86 8.13
N TYR A 448 -7.24 10.64 9.38
CA TYR A 448 -5.83 10.43 9.76
C TYR A 448 -5.23 9.13 9.19
N ASP A 449 -6.07 8.13 8.88
CA ASP A 449 -5.68 6.89 8.21
C ASP A 449 -5.96 6.95 6.69
N ALA A 450 -7.08 7.56 6.31
CA ALA A 450 -7.61 7.48 4.96
C ALA A 450 -7.15 8.61 4.03
N HIS A 451 -6.73 9.78 4.55
CA HIS A 451 -6.23 10.89 3.72
C HIS A 451 -4.72 10.76 3.52
N ILE A 452 -4.34 10.45 2.32
CA ILE A 452 -2.97 10.11 1.92
C ILE A 452 -2.41 11.10 0.89
N PRO A 453 -1.08 11.28 0.79
CA PRO A 453 -0.47 12.02 -0.30
C PRO A 453 -0.66 11.31 -1.64
N LEU A 454 -0.81 12.08 -2.72
CA LEU A 454 -0.72 11.59 -4.08
C LEU A 454 -0.10 12.66 -4.98
N LEU A 455 1.08 12.36 -5.51
CA LEU A 455 1.86 13.24 -6.37
C LEU A 455 2.17 12.50 -7.68
N PHE A 456 2.06 13.19 -8.81
CA PHE A 456 2.54 12.71 -10.11
C PHE A 456 3.66 13.60 -10.61
N TYR A 457 4.65 13.02 -11.32
CA TYR A 457 5.81 13.75 -11.78
C TYR A 457 6.41 13.12 -13.06
N GLY A 458 7.03 13.95 -13.87
CA GLY A 458 7.85 13.52 -15.00
C GLY A 458 7.12 13.53 -16.33
N TRP A 459 7.20 12.47 -17.10
CA TRP A 459 6.72 12.38 -18.48
C TRP A 459 5.25 12.81 -18.64
N GLN A 460 5.02 13.84 -19.44
CA GLN A 460 3.70 14.46 -19.73
C GLN A 460 2.93 14.96 -18.48
N ILE A 461 3.57 15.09 -17.32
CA ILE A 461 2.94 15.67 -16.14
C ILE A 461 3.23 17.17 -16.10
N GLU A 462 2.20 17.98 -16.26
CA GLU A 462 2.28 19.42 -16.06
C GLU A 462 2.20 19.75 -14.56
N HIS A 463 2.96 20.78 -14.14
CA HIS A 463 2.86 21.25 -12.75
C HIS A 463 1.46 21.79 -12.47
N GLY A 464 0.89 21.39 -11.31
CA GLY A 464 -0.43 21.84 -10.90
C GLY A 464 -0.92 21.12 -9.64
N ALA A 465 -2.18 21.39 -9.32
CA ALA A 465 -2.85 20.70 -8.22
C ALA A 465 -4.36 20.62 -8.43
N THR A 466 -4.98 19.60 -7.82
CA THR A 466 -6.43 19.52 -7.68
C THR A 466 -6.83 19.25 -6.23
N SER A 467 -7.95 19.86 -5.80
CA SER A 467 -8.59 19.53 -4.51
C SER A 467 -9.86 18.70 -4.72
N ARG A 468 -10.14 18.27 -5.95
CA ARG A 468 -11.20 17.29 -6.21
C ARG A 468 -10.87 15.99 -5.46
N GLU A 469 -11.88 15.39 -4.89
CA GLU A 469 -11.73 14.07 -4.26
C GLU A 469 -11.34 13.03 -5.32
N VAL A 470 -10.24 12.36 -5.06
CA VAL A 470 -9.75 11.20 -5.81
C VAL A 470 -9.43 10.08 -4.83
N HIS A 471 -9.30 8.86 -5.31
CA HIS A 471 -9.09 7.70 -4.47
C HIS A 471 -7.80 6.94 -4.83
N ILE A 472 -7.28 6.18 -3.88
CA ILE A 472 -6.07 5.38 -4.08
C ILE A 472 -6.20 4.43 -5.29
N ASN A 473 -7.39 3.89 -5.53
CA ASN A 473 -7.66 3.01 -6.67
C ASN A 473 -7.84 3.78 -8.02
N ASP A 474 -7.77 5.11 -8.02
CA ASP A 474 -7.76 5.91 -9.25
C ASP A 474 -6.33 5.98 -9.87
N ILE A 475 -5.31 5.58 -9.13
CA ILE A 475 -3.90 5.60 -9.59
C ILE A 475 -3.72 4.68 -10.80
N ALA A 476 -4.12 3.42 -10.69
CA ALA A 476 -3.90 2.45 -11.76
C ALA A 476 -4.61 2.82 -13.07
N PRO A 477 -5.90 3.18 -13.12
CA PRO A 477 -6.54 3.61 -14.35
C PRO A 477 -5.93 4.89 -14.91
N THR A 478 -5.43 5.82 -14.07
CA THR A 478 -4.71 7.03 -14.53
C THR A 478 -3.41 6.65 -15.26
N ILE A 479 -2.58 5.80 -14.65
CA ILE A 479 -1.34 5.32 -15.27
C ILE A 479 -1.63 4.55 -16.56
N CYS A 480 -2.61 3.64 -16.55
CA CYS A 480 -2.97 2.88 -17.74
C CYS A 480 -3.47 3.77 -18.88
N GLN A 481 -4.23 4.83 -18.57
CA GLN A 481 -4.68 5.80 -19.58
C GLN A 481 -3.51 6.59 -20.17
N LEU A 482 -2.57 7.07 -19.35
CA LEU A 482 -1.36 7.76 -19.83
C LEU A 482 -0.50 6.84 -20.71
N LEU A 483 -0.43 5.55 -20.39
CA LEU A 483 0.32 4.55 -21.15
C LEU A 483 -0.45 4.02 -22.38
N HIS A 484 -1.72 4.36 -22.54
CA HIS A 484 -2.59 3.78 -23.58
C HIS A 484 -2.59 2.24 -23.55
N ILE A 485 -2.71 1.65 -22.34
CA ILE A 485 -2.82 0.21 -22.14
C ILE A 485 -4.15 -0.15 -21.47
N GLN A 486 -4.53 -1.43 -21.55
CA GLN A 486 -5.70 -1.96 -20.85
C GLN A 486 -5.53 -1.77 -19.34
N GLN A 487 -6.60 -1.37 -18.66
CA GLN A 487 -6.65 -1.34 -17.19
C GLN A 487 -6.61 -2.76 -16.59
N PRO A 488 -6.16 -2.91 -15.33
CA PRO A 488 -6.25 -4.19 -14.62
C PRO A 488 -7.67 -4.78 -14.66
N ASN A 489 -7.76 -6.11 -14.70
CA ASN A 489 -9.01 -6.84 -14.98
C ASN A 489 -10.14 -6.62 -13.97
N ALA A 490 -9.84 -6.16 -12.77
CA ALA A 490 -10.83 -5.84 -11.73
C ALA A 490 -10.90 -4.34 -11.42
N CYS A 491 -10.30 -3.48 -12.26
CA CYS A 491 -10.23 -2.05 -12.03
C CYS A 491 -11.64 -1.45 -11.88
N SER A 492 -11.83 -0.70 -10.79
CA SER A 492 -13.08 -0.01 -10.44
C SER A 492 -12.88 1.48 -10.16
N GLY A 493 -11.62 1.95 -10.19
CA GLY A 493 -11.25 3.35 -10.07
C GLY A 493 -11.49 4.13 -11.36
N ASN A 494 -11.38 5.44 -11.28
CA ASN A 494 -11.53 6.37 -12.39
C ASN A 494 -10.21 7.09 -12.67
N ALA A 495 -9.85 7.24 -13.94
CA ALA A 495 -8.68 8.02 -14.28
C ALA A 495 -8.83 9.49 -13.87
N ILE A 496 -7.76 10.06 -13.33
CA ILE A 496 -7.71 11.46 -12.90
C ILE A 496 -7.57 12.33 -14.14
N THR A 497 -8.70 12.89 -14.59
CA THR A 497 -8.82 13.58 -15.89
C THR A 497 -7.97 14.83 -15.99
N GLU A 498 -7.63 15.47 -14.89
CA GLU A 498 -6.75 16.65 -14.84
C GLU A 498 -5.31 16.33 -15.26
N ILE A 499 -4.90 15.06 -15.14
CA ILE A 499 -3.55 14.59 -15.46
C ILE A 499 -3.49 13.94 -16.83
N THR A 500 -4.61 13.35 -17.28
CA THR A 500 -4.68 12.55 -18.51
C THR A 500 -5.19 13.33 -19.74
N LYS A 501 -5.10 14.67 -19.72
CA LYS A 501 -5.59 15.57 -20.80
C LYS A 501 -4.74 15.50 -22.05
#